data_c48fc431ff95ecd3257157a4a1f5d3ca
#
_entry.id   c48fc431ff95ecd3257157a4a1f5d3ca
#
_cell.length_a   1.000
_cell.length_b   1.000
_cell.length_c   1.000
_cell.angle_alpha   90.00
_cell.angle_beta   90.00
_cell.angle_gamma   90.00
#
_symmetry.space_group_name_H-M   'P 1'
#
loop_
_entity.id
_entity.type
_entity.pdbx_description
1 polymer ?
#
loop_
_entity_poly.entity_id
_entity_poly.type
_entity_poly.pdbx_seq_one_letter_code
_entity_poly.pdbx_strand_id
1 'polypeptide(L)'
;MAKKKTKIDSEVKYEQELPLNPKKKRSGAYSKNKGNAYELKIVKELKELTGNDNISTSRANSKKLDDMKIDISDPDNAIPCYIQTKKTQSTPSVKKINAEVGLKDKPLCIIWNIQEKKEGNTNITSNGEYAIIPKDFFYELLKSHNDKR
;
A
#
# COMPACT_ATOMS: atom_id res chain seq x y z
N MET A 1 -73.63 -27.03 -25.88
CA MET A 1 -72.30 -27.46 -26.16
C MET A 1 -71.37 -27.04 -25.02
N ALA A 2 -70.89 -27.97 -24.25
CA ALA A 2 -70.04 -27.69 -23.11
C ALA A 2 -68.57 -27.58 -23.56
N LYS A 3 -67.93 -26.45 -23.37
CA LYS A 3 -66.50 -26.27 -23.59
C LYS A 3 -65.75 -26.78 -22.35
N LYS A 4 -65.03 -27.88 -22.49
CA LYS A 4 -64.06 -28.35 -21.49
C LYS A 4 -62.91 -27.33 -21.35
N LYS A 5 -62.77 -26.73 -20.17
CA LYS A 5 -61.58 -26.01 -19.78
C LYS A 5 -60.54 -27.01 -19.26
N THR A 6 -59.49 -27.20 -20.01
CA THR A 6 -58.28 -27.85 -19.55
C THR A 6 -57.50 -26.87 -18.70
N LYS A 7 -57.39 -27.15 -17.41
CA LYS A 7 -56.44 -26.49 -16.52
C LYS A 7 -55.06 -27.01 -16.87
N ILE A 8 -54.22 -26.12 -17.32
CA ILE A 8 -52.78 -26.36 -17.39
C ILE A 8 -52.19 -25.79 -16.10
N ASP A 9 -51.89 -26.67 -15.16
CA ASP A 9 -51.12 -26.31 -13.97
C ASP A 9 -49.66 -26.13 -14.41
N SER A 10 -49.28 -24.91 -14.68
CA SER A 10 -47.87 -24.51 -14.80
C SER A 10 -47.35 -24.17 -13.41
N GLU A 11 -46.77 -25.16 -12.74
CA GLU A 11 -45.91 -24.89 -11.59
C GLU A 11 -44.68 -24.10 -12.08
N VAL A 12 -44.75 -22.80 -11.89
CA VAL A 12 -43.58 -21.95 -12.00
C VAL A 12 -42.73 -22.22 -10.76
N LYS A 13 -41.74 -23.09 -10.87
CA LYS A 13 -40.68 -23.23 -9.89
C LYS A 13 -39.87 -21.94 -9.93
N TYR A 14 -40.10 -21.05 -8.97
CA TYR A 14 -39.16 -19.99 -8.64
C TYR A 14 -37.91 -20.66 -8.12
N GLU A 15 -36.86 -20.76 -8.94
CA GLU A 15 -35.49 -21.00 -8.44
C GLU A 15 -35.20 -19.85 -7.49
N GLN A 16 -35.21 -20.11 -6.20
CA GLN A 16 -34.67 -19.20 -5.20
C GLN A 16 -33.20 -19.06 -5.50
N GLU A 17 -32.83 -17.95 -6.15
CA GLU A 17 -31.43 -17.53 -6.20
C GLU A 17 -30.93 -17.47 -4.76
N LEU A 18 -30.06 -18.41 -4.39
CA LEU A 18 -29.33 -18.37 -3.13
C LEU A 18 -28.64 -17.01 -3.04
N PRO A 19 -28.79 -16.27 -1.94
CA PRO A 19 -28.17 -14.96 -1.82
C PRO A 19 -26.66 -15.13 -2.02
N LEU A 20 -26.15 -14.46 -3.06
CA LEU A 20 -24.72 -14.37 -3.30
C LEU A 20 -24.05 -13.97 -1.98
N ASN A 21 -23.25 -14.87 -1.45
CA ASN A 21 -22.53 -14.71 -0.20
C ASN A 21 -21.91 -13.30 -0.16
N PRO A 22 -22.33 -12.39 0.73
CA PRO A 22 -21.84 -11.03 0.71
C PRO A 22 -20.34 -11.09 0.89
N LYS A 23 -19.60 -10.63 -0.11
CA LYS A 23 -18.12 -10.57 -0.07
C LYS A 23 -17.74 -9.91 1.24
N LYS A 24 -17.18 -10.67 2.19
CA LYS A 24 -16.73 -10.15 3.48
C LYS A 24 -15.80 -8.98 3.19
N LYS A 25 -16.24 -7.76 3.49
CA LYS A 25 -15.38 -6.57 3.43
C LYS A 25 -14.18 -6.86 4.34
N ARG A 26 -12.97 -6.81 3.79
CA ARG A 26 -11.75 -6.98 4.58
C ARG A 26 -11.77 -5.94 5.69
N SER A 27 -11.54 -6.37 6.93
CA SER A 27 -11.57 -5.47 8.10
C SER A 27 -10.46 -4.43 7.99
N GLY A 28 -10.66 -3.22 8.53
CA GLY A 28 -9.63 -2.20 8.61
C GLY A 28 -8.36 -2.68 9.33
N ALA A 29 -8.51 -3.59 10.31
CA ALA A 29 -7.40 -4.25 10.99
C ALA A 29 -6.51 -5.06 10.04
N TYR A 30 -7.10 -5.79 9.06
CA TYR A 30 -6.32 -6.53 8.07
C TYR A 30 -5.45 -5.59 7.21
N SER A 31 -6.01 -4.50 6.73
CA SER A 31 -5.27 -3.52 5.92
C SER A 31 -4.16 -2.84 6.73
N LYS A 32 -4.42 -2.51 7.99
CA LYS A 32 -3.43 -1.93 8.90
C LYS A 32 -2.26 -2.90 9.16
N ASN A 33 -2.54 -4.17 9.47
CA ASN A 33 -1.52 -5.19 9.70
C ASN A 33 -0.66 -5.42 8.46
N LYS A 34 -1.26 -5.39 7.27
CA LYS A 34 -0.56 -5.52 6.00
C LYS A 34 0.39 -4.35 5.73
N GLY A 35 -0.03 -3.12 6.07
CA GLY A 35 0.80 -1.92 6.01
C GLY A 35 1.98 -2.02 6.97
N ASN A 36 1.73 -2.37 8.23
CA ASN A 36 2.76 -2.52 9.27
C ASN A 36 3.81 -3.57 8.89
N ALA A 37 3.39 -4.71 8.35
CA ALA A 37 4.30 -5.75 7.89
C ALA A 37 5.20 -5.26 6.74
N TYR A 38 4.67 -4.40 5.86
CA TYR A 38 5.44 -3.82 4.78
C TYR A 38 6.46 -2.79 5.28
N GLU A 39 6.08 -1.93 6.23
CA GLU A 39 7.01 -1.01 6.89
C GLU A 39 8.19 -1.77 7.53
N LEU A 40 7.93 -2.87 8.25
CA LEU A 40 8.96 -3.70 8.86
C LEU A 40 9.88 -4.36 7.83
N LYS A 41 9.34 -4.79 6.68
CA LYS A 41 10.14 -5.30 5.56
C LYS A 41 11.12 -4.24 5.07
N ILE A 42 10.64 -3.01 4.83
CA ILE A 42 11.48 -1.90 4.37
C ILE A 42 12.54 -1.53 5.41
N VAL A 43 12.20 -1.52 6.70
CA VAL A 43 13.19 -1.31 7.78
C VAL A 43 14.31 -2.34 7.70
N LYS A 44 13.98 -3.61 7.54
CA LYS A 44 14.98 -4.68 7.42
C LYS A 44 15.91 -4.46 6.22
N GLU A 45 15.37 -4.17 5.06
CA GLU A 45 16.13 -3.88 3.84
C GLU A 45 17.06 -2.67 4.01
N LEU A 46 16.57 -1.61 4.65
CA LEU A 46 17.36 -0.41 4.92
C LEU A 46 18.50 -0.65 5.91
N LYS A 47 18.28 -1.45 6.96
CA LYS A 47 19.33 -1.87 7.89
C LYS A 47 20.44 -2.66 7.17
N GLU A 48 20.05 -3.61 6.34
CA GLU A 48 21.00 -4.42 5.55
C GLU A 48 21.78 -3.54 4.56
N LEU A 49 21.12 -2.57 3.92
CA LEU A 49 21.73 -1.68 2.93
C LEU A 49 22.67 -0.65 3.55
N THR A 50 22.31 -0.09 4.69
CA THR A 50 23.06 1.00 5.34
C THR A 50 24.05 0.52 6.41
N GLY A 51 23.88 -0.70 6.91
CA GLY A 51 24.60 -1.20 8.08
C GLY A 51 24.18 -0.54 9.40
N ASN A 52 23.06 0.19 9.42
CA ASN A 52 22.58 0.91 10.61
C ASN A 52 21.40 0.20 11.27
N ASP A 53 21.65 -0.40 12.42
CA ASP A 53 20.65 -1.13 13.21
C ASP A 53 19.65 -0.23 13.95
N ASN A 54 19.91 1.07 14.05
CA ASN A 54 19.02 2.03 14.72
C ASN A 54 17.82 2.46 13.87
N ILE A 55 17.79 2.10 12.58
CA ILE A 55 16.63 2.34 11.73
C ILE A 55 15.44 1.49 12.22
N SER A 56 14.26 2.11 12.29
CA SER A 56 13.06 1.45 12.78
C SER A 56 11.80 2.07 12.18
N THR A 57 10.64 1.49 12.45
CA THR A 57 9.38 2.18 12.11
C THR A 57 9.18 3.38 13.04
N SER A 58 8.67 4.48 12.52
CA SER A 58 8.38 5.68 13.30
C SER A 58 7.39 5.41 14.42
N ARG A 59 6.43 4.54 14.17
CA ARG A 59 5.43 4.11 15.16
C ARG A 59 6.05 3.46 16.39
N ALA A 60 7.14 2.75 16.24
CA ALA A 60 7.83 2.10 17.35
C ALA A 60 8.69 3.08 18.18
N ASN A 61 9.33 4.06 17.54
CA ASN A 61 10.37 4.87 18.15
C ASN A 61 10.13 6.37 18.16
N SER A 62 9.22 6.91 17.34
CA SER A 62 9.03 8.34 17.23
C SER A 62 7.60 8.72 16.89
N LYS A 63 6.78 8.91 17.92
CA LYS A 63 5.43 9.44 17.74
C LYS A 63 5.43 10.74 16.92
N LYS A 64 6.43 11.60 17.08
CA LYS A 64 6.55 12.84 16.32
C LYS A 64 6.64 12.58 14.81
N LEU A 65 7.46 11.62 14.37
CA LEU A 65 7.58 11.26 12.95
C LEU A 65 6.29 10.58 12.43
N ASP A 66 5.68 9.72 13.23
CA ASP A 66 4.40 9.08 12.89
C ASP A 66 3.28 10.13 12.69
N ASP A 67 3.19 11.11 13.58
CA ASP A 67 2.24 12.23 13.47
C ASP A 67 2.52 13.08 12.21
N MET A 68 3.78 13.19 11.80
CA MET A 68 4.23 13.90 10.58
C MET A 68 4.15 13.07 9.31
N LYS A 69 3.56 11.87 9.37
CA LYS A 69 3.37 10.95 8.22
C LYS A 69 4.68 10.47 7.59
N ILE A 70 5.70 10.27 8.41
CA ILE A 70 6.96 9.63 8.04
C ILE A 70 6.97 8.23 8.67
N ASP A 71 7.09 7.20 7.88
CA ASP A 71 6.92 5.82 8.35
C ASP A 71 8.22 5.23 8.93
N ILE A 72 9.37 5.74 8.51
CA ILE A 72 10.69 5.23 8.90
C ILE A 72 11.42 6.25 9.75
N SER A 73 11.90 5.81 10.92
CA SER A 73 12.76 6.57 11.82
C SER A 73 14.24 6.21 11.56
N ASP A 74 15.05 7.22 11.33
CA ASP A 74 16.49 7.13 11.10
C ASP A 74 17.20 8.18 11.97
N PRO A 75 17.44 7.88 13.27
CA PRO A 75 18.03 8.82 14.20
C PRO A 75 19.47 9.20 13.87
N ASP A 76 20.20 8.34 13.19
CA ASP A 76 21.61 8.53 12.85
C ASP A 76 21.80 9.20 11.47
N ASN A 77 20.70 9.58 10.82
CA ASN A 77 20.74 10.26 9.51
C ASN A 77 21.52 9.50 8.42
N ALA A 78 21.38 8.17 8.43
CA ALA A 78 22.00 7.30 7.44
C ALA A 78 21.30 7.32 6.09
N ILE A 79 20.05 7.79 6.04
CA ILE A 79 19.20 7.84 4.86
C ILE A 79 19.02 9.30 4.43
N PRO A 80 19.30 9.65 3.14
CA PRO A 80 19.27 11.03 2.67
C PRO A 80 17.86 11.59 2.38
N CYS A 81 16.81 10.84 2.70
CA CYS A 81 15.42 11.22 2.45
C CYS A 81 14.51 10.73 3.58
N TYR A 82 13.34 11.35 3.72
CA TYR A 82 12.24 10.77 4.51
C TYR A 82 11.55 9.68 3.71
N ILE A 83 11.09 8.63 4.38
CA ILE A 83 10.44 7.50 3.73
C ILE A 83 9.02 7.35 4.21
N GLN A 84 8.10 7.29 3.25
CA GLN A 84 6.74 6.84 3.43
C GLN A 84 6.50 5.59 2.58
N THR A 85 5.84 4.60 3.15
CA THR A 85 5.54 3.34 2.48
C THR A 85 4.08 3.29 2.04
N LYS A 86 3.81 2.70 0.91
CA LYS A 86 2.46 2.45 0.41
C LYS A 86 2.35 1.04 -0.17
N LYS A 87 1.28 0.36 0.19
CA LYS A 87 0.94 -0.96 -0.33
C LYS A 87 -0.50 -0.94 -0.84
N THR A 88 -0.67 -0.50 -2.10
CA THR A 88 -1.97 -0.17 -2.68
C THR A 88 -2.09 -0.65 -4.13
N GLN A 89 -3.33 -0.81 -4.61
CA GLN A 89 -3.61 -1.12 -6.01
C GLN A 89 -3.50 0.12 -6.90
N SER A 90 -3.92 1.27 -6.39
CA SER A 90 -3.83 2.54 -7.10
C SER A 90 -2.54 3.28 -6.79
N THR A 91 -2.09 4.05 -7.77
CA THR A 91 -0.92 4.94 -7.62
C THR A 91 -1.10 5.90 -6.44
N PRO A 92 -0.11 6.02 -5.55
CA PRO A 92 -0.17 7.00 -4.47
C PRO A 92 -0.30 8.43 -4.99
N SER A 93 -1.15 9.22 -4.37
CA SER A 93 -1.24 10.65 -4.69
C SER A 93 -0.05 11.39 -4.08
N VAL A 94 0.99 11.60 -4.88
CA VAL A 94 2.22 12.31 -4.46
C VAL A 94 1.90 13.69 -3.92
N LYS A 95 1.01 14.44 -4.59
CA LYS A 95 0.59 15.78 -4.15
C LYS A 95 -0.01 15.76 -2.75
N LYS A 96 -0.94 14.83 -2.49
CA LYS A 96 -1.60 14.70 -1.18
C LYS A 96 -0.60 14.29 -0.11
N ILE A 97 0.20 13.27 -0.36
CA ILE A 97 1.18 12.75 0.58
C ILE A 97 2.21 13.83 0.93
N ASN A 98 2.74 14.53 -0.08
CA ASN A 98 3.69 15.60 0.15
C ASN A 98 3.11 16.78 0.93
N ALA A 99 1.83 17.05 0.82
CA ALA A 99 1.14 18.06 1.61
C ALA A 99 0.95 17.63 3.08
N GLU A 100 0.76 16.34 3.33
CA GLU A 100 0.55 15.77 4.68
C GLU A 100 1.85 15.60 5.49
N VAL A 101 2.99 15.45 4.80
CA VAL A 101 4.30 15.30 5.46
C VAL A 101 4.72 16.61 6.13
N GLY A 102 4.92 16.56 7.46
CA GLY A 102 5.19 17.74 8.28
C GLY A 102 6.63 18.26 8.21
N LEU A 103 7.59 17.46 7.70
CA LEU A 103 8.99 17.84 7.58
C LEU A 103 9.37 18.08 6.11
N LYS A 104 10.18 19.11 5.87
CA LYS A 104 10.57 19.56 4.52
C LYS A 104 12.07 19.78 4.34
N ASP A 105 12.86 19.48 5.37
CA ASP A 105 14.32 19.64 5.37
C ASP A 105 15.07 18.56 4.59
N LYS A 106 14.39 17.43 4.31
CA LYS A 106 14.87 16.37 3.41
C LYS A 106 13.84 16.08 2.33
N PRO A 107 14.25 15.56 1.16
CA PRO A 107 13.31 15.07 0.16
C PRO A 107 12.48 13.91 0.70
N LEU A 108 11.28 13.73 0.18
CA LEU A 108 10.41 12.60 0.48
C LEU A 108 10.55 11.51 -0.57
N CYS A 109 10.78 10.29 -0.13
CA CYS A 109 10.72 9.08 -0.94
C CYS A 109 9.47 8.28 -0.58
N ILE A 110 8.65 7.95 -1.55
CA ILE A 110 7.52 7.05 -1.37
C ILE A 110 7.91 5.69 -1.91
N ILE A 111 8.02 4.69 -1.03
CA ILE A 111 8.24 3.31 -1.43
C ILE A 111 6.88 2.65 -1.61
N TRP A 112 6.57 2.30 -2.86
CA TRP A 112 5.26 1.80 -3.24
C TRP A 112 5.33 0.36 -3.72
N ASN A 113 4.62 -0.53 -3.03
CA ASN A 113 4.36 -1.89 -3.46
C ASN A 113 3.01 -1.92 -4.19
N ILE A 114 3.07 -2.18 -5.49
CA ILE A 114 1.89 -2.30 -6.34
C ILE A 114 1.16 -3.59 -5.99
N GLN A 115 -0.10 -3.45 -5.64
CA GLN A 115 -0.99 -4.58 -5.37
C GLN A 115 -1.88 -4.84 -6.58
N GLU A 116 -1.87 -6.04 -7.07
CA GLU A 116 -2.71 -6.46 -8.20
C GLU A 116 -3.67 -7.57 -7.80
N LYS A 117 -4.91 -7.46 -8.27
CA LYS A 117 -5.91 -8.51 -8.17
C LYS A 117 -6.03 -9.16 -9.53
N LYS A 118 -5.62 -10.42 -9.64
CA LYS A 118 -5.79 -11.20 -10.87
C LYS A 118 -7.27 -11.52 -11.09
N GLU A 119 -7.72 -11.46 -12.35
CA GLU A 119 -9.06 -11.89 -12.74
C GLU A 119 -9.33 -13.32 -12.28
N GLY A 120 -10.54 -13.57 -11.74
CA GLY A 120 -10.95 -14.87 -11.22
C GLY A 120 -10.32 -15.28 -9.89
N ASN A 121 -9.47 -14.44 -9.27
CA ASN A 121 -8.84 -14.72 -7.98
C ASN A 121 -9.26 -13.69 -6.94
N THR A 122 -9.49 -14.14 -5.71
CA THR A 122 -9.76 -13.26 -4.56
C THR A 122 -8.49 -12.73 -3.91
N ASN A 123 -7.33 -13.33 -4.22
CA ASN A 123 -6.05 -12.97 -3.64
C ASN A 123 -5.45 -11.75 -4.35
N ILE A 124 -4.89 -10.85 -3.55
CA ILE A 124 -4.13 -9.69 -4.01
C ILE A 124 -2.65 -10.05 -3.87
N THR A 125 -1.91 -9.92 -4.95
CA THR A 125 -0.46 -10.17 -5.01
C THR A 125 0.31 -8.90 -5.27
N SER A 126 1.61 -8.89 -4.95
CA SER A 126 2.51 -7.81 -5.31
C SER A 126 2.88 -7.89 -6.80
N ASN A 127 2.85 -6.77 -7.49
CA ASN A 127 3.28 -6.63 -8.89
C ASN A 127 4.43 -5.61 -9.02
N GLY A 128 5.38 -5.66 -8.13
CA GLY A 128 6.56 -4.83 -8.13
C GLY A 128 6.59 -3.76 -7.03
N GLU A 129 7.77 -3.26 -6.80
CA GLU A 129 8.06 -2.21 -5.81
C GLU A 129 8.81 -1.07 -6.49
N TYR A 130 8.44 0.15 -6.19
CA TYR A 130 8.97 1.35 -6.80
C TYR A 130 9.28 2.41 -5.75
N ALA A 131 10.32 3.20 -6.00
CA ALA A 131 10.59 4.42 -5.26
C ALA A 131 10.15 5.63 -6.08
N ILE A 132 9.26 6.45 -5.53
CA ILE A 132 8.83 7.72 -6.13
C ILE A 132 9.58 8.82 -5.39
N ILE A 133 10.43 9.55 -6.10
CA ILE A 133 11.28 10.60 -5.53
C ILE A 133 11.14 11.91 -6.34
N PRO A 134 11.41 13.08 -5.73
CA PRO A 134 11.49 14.33 -6.46
C PRO A 134 12.58 14.28 -7.54
N LYS A 135 12.31 14.92 -8.70
CA LYS A 135 13.27 14.97 -9.80
C LYS A 135 14.62 15.55 -9.38
N ASP A 136 14.62 16.60 -8.60
CA ASP A 136 15.87 17.25 -8.16
C ASP A 136 16.69 16.32 -7.26
N PHE A 137 16.04 15.57 -6.38
CA PHE A 137 16.71 14.56 -5.57
C PHE A 137 17.30 13.42 -6.42
N PHE A 138 16.57 12.97 -7.44
CA PHE A 138 17.12 12.00 -8.40
C PHE A 138 18.39 12.54 -9.09
N TYR A 139 18.40 13.80 -9.46
CA TYR A 139 19.60 14.42 -10.06
C TYR A 139 20.77 14.55 -9.09
N GLU A 140 20.51 14.80 -7.81
CA GLU A 140 21.55 14.77 -6.77
C GLU A 140 22.17 13.38 -6.63
N LEU A 141 21.35 12.32 -6.64
CA LEU A 141 21.82 10.94 -6.62
C LEU A 141 22.68 10.61 -7.85
N LEU A 142 22.31 11.09 -9.03
CA LEU A 142 23.10 10.91 -10.26
C LEU A 142 24.46 11.62 -10.16
N LYS A 143 24.50 12.84 -9.65
CA LYS A 143 25.77 13.57 -9.42
C LYS A 143 26.67 12.80 -8.45
N SER A 144 26.13 12.40 -7.29
CA SER A 144 26.86 11.62 -6.30
C SER A 144 27.40 10.29 -6.84
N HIS A 145 26.70 9.66 -7.78
CA HIS A 145 27.16 8.45 -8.45
C HIS A 145 28.35 8.74 -9.38
N ASN A 146 28.30 9.84 -10.12
CA ASN A 146 29.36 10.22 -11.06
C ASN A 146 30.62 10.70 -10.34
N ASP A 147 30.49 11.38 -9.19
CA ASP A 147 31.61 11.89 -8.39
C ASP A 147 32.43 10.76 -7.73
N LYS A 148 31.87 9.54 -7.65
CA LYS A 148 32.56 8.34 -7.13
C LYS A 148 33.31 7.54 -8.20
N ARG A 149 33.25 7.96 -9.45
CA ARG A 149 33.98 7.35 -10.59
C ARG A 149 35.26 8.10 -10.89
#